data_f5c645f89efbd9febf5f155b82137452
#
_entry.id   f5c645f89efbd9febf5f155b82137452
#
_cell.length_a   1.000
_cell.length_b   1.000
_cell.length_c   1.000
_cell.angle_alpha   90.00
_cell.angle_beta   90.00
_cell.angle_gamma   90.00
#
_symmetry.space_group_name_H-M   'P 1'
#
loop_
_entity.id
_entity.type
_entity.pdbx_description
1 polymer ?
#
loop_
_entity_poly.entity_id
_entity_poly.type
_entity_poly.pdbx_seq_one_letter_code
_entity_poly.pdbx_strand_id
1 'polypeptide(L)'
;MALLASAIYSCDDTTGSLGLDMLPGSDNVNVSSTSFDVTTKSILSGPVFAKTDIGYVGKYTDPDFGYFESGFLTQLNCTDSLQFPFGVMAGDTAHLAELVLFYDSYFGDSLNACKMSVYELNKVLDKSHYTNINPDNYYNKSTGLIGSKSYSAVDLSISDSIRNSSNYSKYVRFVLPKSFGDDMIKLNKEHPEYFYNADAFIKNVFKGLYVKSDYGDGTILYINHVNLNIIYNSHYTDSLGNFLKKKDG
;
A
#
# COMPACT_ATOMS: atom_id res chain seq x y z
N MET A 1 -37.75 -18.29 -61.97
CA MET A 1 -37.19 -18.20 -60.64
C MET A 1 -35.80 -18.85 -60.60
N ALA A 2 -34.87 -18.30 -61.35
CA ALA A 2 -33.52 -18.85 -61.52
C ALA A 2 -32.53 -17.74 -61.92
N LEU A 3 -32.43 -16.69 -61.13
CA LEU A 3 -31.57 -15.54 -61.46
C LEU A 3 -31.00 -14.83 -60.20
N LEU A 4 -30.80 -15.61 -59.14
CA LEU A 4 -30.27 -15.05 -57.87
C LEU A 4 -29.12 -15.86 -57.25
N ALA A 5 -28.44 -16.67 -58.03
CA ALA A 5 -27.38 -17.60 -57.52
C ALA A 5 -25.97 -17.26 -58.01
N SER A 6 -25.75 -16.12 -58.67
CA SER A 6 -24.43 -15.79 -59.28
C SER A 6 -23.67 -14.60 -58.65
N ALA A 7 -23.99 -14.22 -57.42
CA ALA A 7 -23.39 -13.00 -56.84
C ALA A 7 -22.45 -13.25 -55.63
N ILE A 8 -21.94 -14.48 -55.40
CA ILE A 8 -21.05 -14.78 -54.29
C ILE A 8 -19.70 -15.39 -54.68
N TYR A 9 -19.26 -15.14 -55.90
CA TYR A 9 -17.88 -15.41 -56.32
C TYR A 9 -17.17 -14.10 -56.65
N SER A 10 -16.91 -13.31 -55.66
CA SER A 10 -16.04 -12.13 -55.80
C SER A 10 -15.34 -11.86 -54.47
N CYS A 11 -14.41 -12.69 -54.15
CA CYS A 11 -13.27 -12.35 -53.32
C CYS A 11 -12.15 -13.35 -53.65
N ASP A 12 -11.59 -13.13 -54.84
CA ASP A 12 -10.29 -13.72 -55.13
C ASP A 12 -9.24 -12.71 -54.69
N ASP A 13 -8.53 -13.04 -53.61
CA ASP A 13 -7.47 -12.24 -53.02
C ASP A 13 -6.21 -12.22 -53.90
N THR A 14 -6.35 -11.85 -55.15
CA THR A 14 -5.20 -11.63 -56.04
C THR A 14 -4.59 -10.22 -55.94
N THR A 15 -5.13 -9.37 -55.06
CA THR A 15 -4.57 -8.02 -54.83
C THR A 15 -3.21 -8.04 -54.10
N GLY A 16 -2.81 -9.16 -53.50
CA GLY A 16 -1.49 -9.32 -52.83
C GLY A 16 -0.32 -9.47 -53.83
N SER A 17 -0.59 -9.79 -55.09
CA SER A 17 0.46 -9.94 -56.13
C SER A 17 0.59 -8.70 -57.05
N LEU A 18 -0.36 -7.75 -56.99
CA LEU A 18 -0.29 -6.54 -57.81
C LEU A 18 0.83 -5.61 -57.25
N GLY A 19 1.93 -5.60 -57.94
CA GLY A 19 3.10 -4.78 -57.62
C GLY A 19 4.37 -5.57 -57.30
N LEU A 20 4.28 -6.90 -57.08
CA LEU A 20 5.45 -7.72 -56.88
C LEU A 20 6.29 -7.86 -58.16
N ASP A 21 5.63 -7.86 -59.32
CA ASP A 21 6.30 -7.91 -60.65
C ASP A 21 6.97 -6.59 -61.04
N MET A 22 6.76 -5.50 -60.26
CA MET A 22 7.40 -4.21 -60.52
C MET A 22 8.63 -3.97 -59.64
N LEU A 23 8.94 -4.84 -58.72
CA LEU A 23 10.14 -4.77 -57.87
C LEU A 23 11.36 -5.35 -58.62
N PRO A 24 12.52 -4.68 -58.57
CA PRO A 24 13.76 -5.30 -59.03
C PRO A 24 13.99 -6.65 -58.35
N GLY A 25 14.50 -7.66 -59.06
CA GLY A 25 14.69 -8.99 -58.49
C GLY A 25 15.58 -9.08 -57.25
N SER A 26 16.30 -7.97 -56.93
CA SER A 26 17.07 -7.81 -55.71
C SER A 26 16.23 -7.43 -54.47
N ASP A 27 14.98 -6.98 -54.67
CA ASP A 27 14.13 -6.45 -53.60
C ASP A 27 13.00 -7.44 -53.23
N ASN A 28 13.07 -8.66 -53.68
CA ASN A 28 12.12 -9.70 -53.30
C ASN A 28 12.31 -10.08 -51.84
N VAL A 29 11.34 -9.74 -51.02
CA VAL A 29 11.26 -10.18 -49.62
C VAL A 29 10.65 -11.57 -49.59
N ASN A 30 11.46 -12.57 -49.37
CA ASN A 30 10.99 -13.94 -49.14
C ASN A 30 10.46 -14.04 -47.69
N VAL A 31 9.15 -14.10 -47.54
CA VAL A 31 8.50 -14.33 -46.24
C VAL A 31 8.23 -15.83 -46.13
N SER A 32 8.78 -16.46 -45.11
CA SER A 32 8.45 -17.82 -44.74
C SER A 32 7.85 -17.86 -43.34
N SER A 33 6.84 -18.69 -43.17
CA SER A 33 6.27 -18.98 -41.86
C SER A 33 6.61 -20.41 -41.46
N THR A 34 6.92 -20.64 -40.21
CA THR A 34 7.11 -21.98 -39.68
C THR A 34 6.39 -22.13 -38.36
N SER A 35 5.90 -23.29 -38.06
CA SER A 35 5.25 -23.61 -36.80
C SER A 35 6.19 -24.42 -35.92
N PHE A 36 6.23 -24.10 -34.64
CA PHE A 36 7.00 -24.85 -33.67
C PHE A 36 6.04 -25.48 -32.65
N ASP A 37 6.27 -26.72 -32.31
CA ASP A 37 5.56 -27.37 -31.22
C ASP A 37 6.05 -26.79 -29.88
N VAL A 38 5.12 -26.32 -29.07
CA VAL A 38 5.40 -25.76 -27.73
C VAL A 38 4.73 -26.63 -26.68
N THR A 39 5.54 -27.19 -25.79
CA THR A 39 5.03 -27.88 -24.59
C THR A 39 5.11 -26.96 -23.39
N THR A 40 3.99 -26.73 -22.75
CA THR A 40 3.89 -25.93 -21.53
C THR A 40 3.50 -26.79 -20.34
N LYS A 41 4.00 -26.41 -19.16
CA LYS A 41 3.60 -27.04 -17.90
C LYS A 41 3.52 -25.97 -16.80
N SER A 42 2.56 -26.13 -15.88
CA SER A 42 2.53 -25.35 -14.66
C SER A 42 3.46 -25.97 -13.63
N ILE A 43 4.25 -25.13 -12.98
CA ILE A 43 5.13 -25.54 -11.88
C ILE A 43 4.83 -24.67 -10.66
N LEU A 44 4.97 -25.24 -9.46
CA LEU A 44 4.91 -24.48 -8.23
C LEU A 44 6.15 -23.58 -8.14
N SER A 45 5.93 -22.25 -8.07
CA SER A 45 7.04 -21.28 -8.11
C SER A 45 7.91 -21.28 -6.84
N GLY A 46 7.37 -21.78 -5.72
CA GLY A 46 8.02 -21.62 -4.42
C GLY A 46 7.97 -20.16 -3.92
N PRO A 47 8.81 -19.80 -2.93
CA PRO A 47 8.87 -18.44 -2.40
C PRO A 47 9.35 -17.43 -3.45
N VAL A 48 8.64 -16.31 -3.57
CA VAL A 48 8.97 -15.21 -4.49
C VAL A 48 9.47 -14.02 -3.66
N PHE A 49 10.42 -13.24 -4.19
CA PHE A 49 10.88 -12.01 -3.55
C PHE A 49 9.73 -11.01 -3.40
N ALA A 50 9.48 -10.56 -2.17
CA ALA A 50 8.23 -9.86 -1.80
C ALA A 50 8.43 -8.40 -1.36
N LYS A 51 9.50 -7.74 -1.77
CA LYS A 51 9.67 -6.31 -1.52
C LYS A 51 8.81 -5.52 -2.50
N THR A 52 7.82 -4.80 -1.98
CA THR A 52 6.87 -4.00 -2.77
C THR A 52 6.59 -2.69 -2.06
N ASP A 53 6.18 -1.68 -2.82
CA ASP A 53 5.75 -0.38 -2.30
C ASP A 53 4.26 -0.37 -1.89
N ILE A 54 3.53 -1.47 -2.16
CA ILE A 54 2.12 -1.62 -1.81
C ILE A 54 1.97 -2.77 -0.82
N GLY A 55 1.36 -2.49 0.33
CA GLY A 55 0.94 -3.49 1.30
C GLY A 55 -0.47 -3.99 1.00
N TYR A 56 -0.65 -5.30 0.86
CA TYR A 56 -1.97 -5.89 0.68
C TYR A 56 -2.51 -6.40 2.01
N VAL A 57 -3.74 -6.02 2.36
CA VAL A 57 -4.40 -6.51 3.57
C VAL A 57 -5.85 -6.82 3.30
N GLY A 58 -6.26 -8.01 3.67
CA GLY A 58 -7.63 -8.49 3.49
C GLY A 58 -7.68 -9.95 3.15
N LYS A 59 -8.88 -10.39 2.79
CA LYS A 59 -9.21 -11.77 2.51
C LYS A 59 -10.18 -11.84 1.36
N TYR A 60 -9.99 -12.80 0.48
CA TYR A 60 -10.87 -13.04 -0.65
C TYR A 60 -10.95 -14.53 -0.94
N THR A 61 -12.17 -15.04 -1.01
CA THR A 61 -12.44 -16.41 -1.44
C THR A 61 -12.97 -16.38 -2.86
N ASP A 62 -12.18 -16.94 -3.77
CA ASP A 62 -12.53 -17.11 -5.18
C ASP A 62 -13.10 -18.52 -5.39
N PRO A 63 -14.25 -18.67 -6.07
CA PRO A 63 -14.86 -19.98 -6.29
C PRO A 63 -14.05 -20.94 -7.14
N ASP A 64 -13.19 -20.40 -8.04
CA ASP A 64 -12.38 -21.19 -8.97
C ASP A 64 -10.95 -21.38 -8.49
N PHE A 65 -10.36 -20.34 -7.88
CA PHE A 65 -8.95 -20.31 -7.48
C PHE A 65 -8.73 -20.49 -5.98
N GLY A 66 -9.81 -20.53 -5.18
CA GLY A 66 -9.74 -20.78 -3.75
C GLY A 66 -9.51 -19.54 -2.92
N TYR A 67 -8.85 -19.72 -1.80
CA TYR A 67 -8.74 -18.75 -0.73
C TYR A 67 -7.41 -17.97 -0.78
N PHE A 68 -7.52 -16.66 -0.68
CA PHE A 68 -6.39 -15.74 -0.57
C PHE A 68 -6.53 -14.88 0.68
N GLU A 69 -5.50 -14.85 1.53
CA GLU A 69 -5.40 -13.94 2.67
C GLU A 69 -4.05 -13.23 2.62
N SER A 70 -4.06 -11.93 2.82
CA SER A 70 -2.85 -11.11 2.84
C SER A 70 -2.78 -10.23 4.08
N GLY A 71 -1.57 -10.08 4.57
CA GLY A 71 -1.12 -9.07 5.51
C GLY A 71 0.29 -8.64 5.11
N PHE A 72 0.80 -7.58 5.68
CA PHE A 72 2.12 -7.08 5.32
C PHE A 72 2.91 -6.58 6.52
N LEU A 73 4.22 -6.66 6.40
CA LEU A 73 5.20 -6.10 7.31
C LEU A 73 5.75 -4.81 6.69
N THR A 74 5.89 -3.76 7.47
CA THR A 74 6.43 -2.48 7.00
C THR A 74 7.29 -1.82 8.05
N GLN A 75 8.21 -0.97 7.61
CA GLN A 75 9.02 -0.12 8.46
C GLN A 75 8.75 1.34 8.12
N LEU A 76 8.74 2.20 9.14
CA LEU A 76 8.51 3.62 8.96
C LEU A 76 9.85 4.35 8.85
N ASN A 77 9.88 5.35 7.99
CA ASN A 77 11.00 6.25 7.86
C ASN A 77 10.70 7.55 8.62
N CYS A 78 11.68 8.12 9.31
CA CYS A 78 11.62 9.49 9.78
C CYS A 78 12.47 10.40 8.88
N THR A 79 12.15 11.69 8.89
CA THR A 79 13.01 12.70 8.25
C THR A 79 14.36 12.73 8.94
N ASP A 80 15.43 12.98 8.17
CA ASP A 80 16.79 13.08 8.70
C ASP A 80 16.87 14.17 9.77
N SER A 81 17.49 13.84 10.88
CA SER A 81 17.66 14.72 12.04
C SER A 81 16.33 15.27 12.57
N LEU A 82 15.31 14.41 12.63
CA LEU A 82 14.00 14.76 13.18
C LEU A 82 14.15 15.25 14.63
N GLN A 83 13.66 16.47 14.89
CA GLN A 83 13.60 17.06 16.23
C GLN A 83 12.23 17.66 16.48
N PHE A 84 11.67 17.39 17.64
CA PHE A 84 10.49 18.11 18.09
C PHE A 84 10.89 19.53 18.54
N PRO A 85 10.02 20.54 18.32
CA PRO A 85 10.32 21.95 18.67
C PRO A 85 10.16 22.19 20.19
N PHE A 86 11.10 21.66 20.98
CA PHE A 86 11.12 21.85 22.42
C PHE A 86 11.14 23.33 22.80
N GLY A 87 10.44 23.68 23.90
CA GLY A 87 10.28 25.06 24.33
C GLY A 87 9.19 25.85 23.59
N VAL A 88 8.76 25.39 22.41
CA VAL A 88 7.59 25.93 21.69
C VAL A 88 6.37 25.04 21.93
N MET A 89 6.59 23.74 22.10
CA MET A 89 5.53 22.78 22.41
C MET A 89 4.92 23.04 23.79
N ALA A 90 3.59 22.94 23.87
CA ALA A 90 2.88 23.11 25.13
C ALA A 90 3.16 21.91 26.07
N GLY A 91 4.02 22.13 27.05
CA GLY A 91 4.38 21.14 28.07
C GLY A 91 5.25 19.98 27.54
N ASP A 92 5.87 20.12 26.37
CA ASP A 92 6.68 19.07 25.70
C ASP A 92 5.96 17.71 25.65
N THR A 93 4.66 17.72 25.33
CA THR A 93 3.79 16.54 25.29
C THR A 93 2.98 16.45 24.02
N ALA A 94 2.62 15.24 23.62
CA ALA A 94 1.70 15.01 22.51
C ALA A 94 0.28 15.50 22.86
N HIS A 95 -0.44 16.00 21.87
CA HIS A 95 -1.88 16.17 21.92
C HIS A 95 -2.61 14.90 21.49
N LEU A 96 -2.12 14.28 20.42
CA LEU A 96 -2.66 13.06 19.83
C LEU A 96 -1.52 12.28 19.17
N ALA A 97 -1.57 10.97 19.24
CA ALA A 97 -0.78 10.07 18.42
C ALA A 97 -1.73 9.21 17.58
N GLU A 98 -1.41 9.01 16.33
CA GLU A 98 -2.24 8.19 15.43
C GLU A 98 -1.42 7.49 14.37
N LEU A 99 -1.89 6.31 13.97
CA LEU A 99 -1.39 5.57 12.84
C LEU A 99 -2.46 5.59 11.74
N VAL A 100 -2.08 6.00 10.54
CA VAL A 100 -2.98 6.13 9.39
C VAL A 100 -2.46 5.33 8.22
N LEU A 101 -3.28 4.40 7.74
CA LEU A 101 -3.00 3.57 6.58
C LEU A 101 -3.82 4.12 5.42
N PHE A 102 -3.16 4.68 4.41
CA PHE A 102 -3.79 5.22 3.21
C PHE A 102 -3.85 4.17 2.10
N TYR A 103 -4.91 4.21 1.32
CA TYR A 103 -5.08 3.35 0.14
C TYR A 103 -5.81 4.10 -0.96
N ASP A 104 -5.38 3.89 -2.19
CA ASP A 104 -6.03 4.48 -3.36
C ASP A 104 -7.04 3.53 -3.98
N SER A 105 -6.73 2.22 -3.92
CA SER A 105 -7.51 1.17 -4.54
C SER A 105 -7.72 -0.03 -3.61
N TYR A 106 -8.66 -0.86 -4.00
CA TYR A 106 -8.98 -2.13 -3.35
C TYR A 106 -9.49 -3.12 -4.41
N PHE A 107 -9.48 -4.39 -4.07
CA PHE A 107 -10.09 -5.45 -4.86
C PHE A 107 -11.29 -6.01 -4.09
N GLY A 108 -12.38 -6.34 -4.81
CA GLY A 108 -13.56 -6.99 -4.25
C GLY A 108 -14.68 -6.01 -3.87
N ASP A 109 -15.50 -6.37 -2.87
CA ASP A 109 -16.66 -5.61 -2.46
C ASP A 109 -16.28 -4.37 -1.65
N SER A 110 -16.82 -3.23 -2.03
CA SER A 110 -16.56 -1.92 -1.40
C SER A 110 -17.16 -1.76 -0.01
N LEU A 111 -18.23 -2.46 0.29
CA LEU A 111 -19.04 -2.30 1.51
C LEU A 111 -18.89 -3.45 2.51
N ASN A 112 -18.10 -4.45 2.17
CA ASN A 112 -17.87 -5.58 3.05
C ASN A 112 -17.29 -5.12 4.39
N ALA A 113 -17.87 -5.65 5.48
CA ALA A 113 -17.37 -5.39 6.82
C ALA A 113 -16.12 -6.24 7.08
N CYS A 114 -14.98 -5.56 7.16
CA CYS A 114 -13.69 -6.16 7.45
C CYS A 114 -13.12 -5.65 8.77
N LYS A 115 -12.17 -6.38 9.33
CA LYS A 115 -11.41 -5.97 10.51
C LYS A 115 -9.94 -6.26 10.30
N MET A 116 -9.07 -5.32 10.66
CA MET A 116 -7.64 -5.51 10.71
C MET A 116 -7.07 -5.18 12.09
N SER A 117 -5.96 -5.79 12.41
CA SER A 117 -5.14 -5.48 13.57
C SER A 117 -3.75 -5.08 13.14
N VAL A 118 -3.15 -4.15 13.89
CA VAL A 118 -1.79 -3.68 13.71
C VAL A 118 -0.98 -4.02 14.93
N TYR A 119 0.18 -4.62 14.70
CA TYR A 119 1.13 -5.01 15.75
C TYR A 119 2.46 -4.31 15.54
N GLU A 120 3.09 -3.89 16.63
CA GLU A 120 4.46 -3.41 16.61
C GLU A 120 5.44 -4.59 16.47
N LEU A 121 6.48 -4.41 15.65
CA LEU A 121 7.54 -5.39 15.51
C LEU A 121 8.52 -5.33 16.68
N ASN A 122 8.89 -6.49 17.19
CA ASN A 122 9.92 -6.64 18.23
C ASN A 122 11.32 -6.85 17.63
N LYS A 123 11.41 -7.05 16.31
CA LYS A 123 12.64 -7.35 15.58
C LYS A 123 12.66 -6.55 14.27
N VAL A 124 13.82 -6.03 13.92
CA VAL A 124 14.04 -5.34 12.64
C VAL A 124 13.93 -6.34 11.50
N LEU A 125 13.31 -5.93 10.38
CA LEU A 125 13.20 -6.76 9.19
C LEU A 125 14.56 -6.91 8.49
N ASP A 126 14.82 -8.10 7.98
CA ASP A 126 15.99 -8.37 7.12
C ASP A 126 15.83 -7.69 5.76
N LYS A 127 16.90 -7.58 4.99
CA LYS A 127 16.87 -6.99 3.64
C LYS A 127 16.35 -7.96 2.57
N SER A 128 16.27 -9.25 2.86
CA SER A 128 15.81 -10.31 1.94
C SER A 128 14.48 -10.87 2.43
N HIS A 129 13.39 -10.48 1.76
CA HIS A 129 12.04 -10.91 2.11
C HIS A 129 11.42 -11.69 0.96
N TYR A 130 10.84 -12.82 1.31
CA TYR A 130 10.11 -13.68 0.38
C TYR A 130 8.68 -13.88 0.87
N THR A 131 7.79 -14.26 -0.03
CA THR A 131 6.36 -14.46 0.26
C THR A 131 6.08 -15.50 1.34
N ASN A 132 7.04 -16.33 1.70
CA ASN A 132 6.95 -17.32 2.79
C ASN A 132 7.48 -16.81 4.14
N ILE A 133 7.74 -15.51 4.29
CA ILE A 133 8.11 -14.95 5.59
C ILE A 133 7.04 -15.28 6.62
N ASN A 134 7.47 -15.77 7.80
CA ASN A 134 6.55 -16.01 8.90
C ASN A 134 6.49 -14.77 9.80
N PRO A 135 5.38 -14.01 9.80
CA PRO A 135 5.24 -12.79 10.60
C PRO A 135 5.36 -13.05 12.11
N ASP A 136 4.98 -14.24 12.57
CA ASP A 136 5.02 -14.60 14.00
C ASP A 136 6.44 -14.52 14.60
N ASN A 137 7.47 -14.52 13.77
CA ASN A 137 8.87 -14.34 14.20
C ASN A 137 9.24 -12.88 14.50
N TYR A 138 8.37 -11.93 14.20
CA TYR A 138 8.67 -10.49 14.22
C TYR A 138 7.81 -9.69 15.20
N TYR A 139 6.76 -10.26 15.77
CA TYR A 139 5.90 -9.56 16.73
C TYR A 139 5.45 -10.46 17.88
N ASN A 140 4.94 -9.86 18.93
CA ASN A 140 4.34 -10.58 20.05
C ASN A 140 2.82 -10.36 20.05
N LYS A 141 2.05 -11.45 19.93
CA LYS A 141 0.58 -11.41 19.88
C LYS A 141 -0.06 -10.81 21.13
N SER A 142 0.61 -10.97 22.30
CA SER A 142 0.04 -10.56 23.59
C SER A 142 0.38 -9.12 23.96
N THR A 143 1.54 -8.62 23.54
CA THR A 143 2.07 -7.30 23.97
C THR A 143 2.27 -6.31 22.84
N GLY A 144 2.34 -6.78 21.61
CA GLY A 144 2.64 -5.96 20.43
C GLY A 144 1.42 -5.31 19.78
N LEU A 145 0.20 -5.57 20.26
CA LEU A 145 -1.01 -5.04 19.64
C LEU A 145 -1.08 -3.51 19.84
N ILE A 146 -0.98 -2.78 18.73
CA ILE A 146 -1.18 -1.32 18.68
C ILE A 146 -2.67 -0.99 18.65
N GLY A 147 -3.45 -1.72 17.85
CA GLY A 147 -4.88 -1.53 17.76
C GLY A 147 -5.55 -2.44 16.76
N SER A 148 -6.88 -2.49 16.85
CA SER A 148 -7.75 -3.18 15.90
C SER A 148 -8.82 -2.24 15.40
N LYS A 149 -9.18 -2.32 14.12
CA LYS A 149 -10.18 -1.44 13.50
C LYS A 149 -11.05 -2.22 12.54
N SER A 150 -12.38 -2.04 12.67
CA SER A 150 -13.31 -2.45 11.64
C SER A 150 -13.40 -1.39 10.55
N TYR A 151 -13.50 -1.81 9.31
CA TYR A 151 -13.53 -0.93 8.14
C TYR A 151 -14.35 -1.53 7.00
N SER A 152 -14.69 -0.71 6.04
CA SER A 152 -15.10 -1.08 4.68
C SER A 152 -14.24 -0.30 3.69
N ALA A 153 -14.10 -0.79 2.47
CA ALA A 153 -13.26 -0.10 1.46
C ALA A 153 -13.84 1.26 1.02
N VAL A 154 -15.13 1.48 1.27
CA VAL A 154 -15.79 2.79 1.13
C VAL A 154 -16.41 3.16 2.46
N ASP A 155 -15.97 4.27 3.04
CA ASP A 155 -16.54 4.81 4.28
C ASP A 155 -17.80 5.65 3.98
N LEU A 156 -18.97 5.06 4.23
CA LEU A 156 -20.26 5.72 4.02
C LEU A 156 -20.60 6.78 5.09
N SER A 157 -19.84 6.87 6.18
CA SER A 157 -20.01 7.95 7.16
C SER A 157 -19.56 9.31 6.64
N ILE A 158 -18.73 9.29 5.59
CA ILE A 158 -18.23 10.49 4.90
C ILE A 158 -19.18 10.81 3.74
N SER A 159 -19.60 12.08 3.63
CA SER A 159 -20.51 12.51 2.56
C SER A 159 -19.92 12.33 1.17
N ASP A 160 -20.78 12.11 0.17
CA ASP A 160 -20.37 11.92 -1.24
C ASP A 160 -19.56 13.11 -1.77
N SER A 161 -19.92 14.33 -1.37
CA SER A 161 -19.21 15.55 -1.80
C SER A 161 -17.74 15.56 -1.31
N ILE A 162 -17.48 15.01 -0.13
CA ILE A 162 -16.12 14.89 0.40
C ILE A 162 -15.41 13.71 -0.27
N ARG A 163 -16.06 12.54 -0.35
CA ARG A 163 -15.46 11.34 -0.94
C ARG A 163 -15.05 11.52 -2.41
N ASN A 164 -15.79 12.35 -3.16
CA ASN A 164 -15.52 12.66 -4.56
C ASN A 164 -14.61 13.88 -4.75
N SER A 165 -14.15 14.49 -3.66
CA SER A 165 -13.21 15.61 -3.71
C SER A 165 -11.81 15.12 -4.08
N SER A 166 -11.09 15.88 -4.89
CA SER A 166 -9.69 15.61 -5.27
C SER A 166 -8.73 15.62 -4.08
N ASN A 167 -9.12 16.20 -2.96
CA ASN A 167 -8.31 16.30 -1.74
C ASN A 167 -8.63 15.17 -0.74
N TYR A 168 -9.58 14.28 -1.05
CA TYR A 168 -9.92 13.17 -0.19
C TYR A 168 -9.05 11.96 -0.48
N SER A 169 -8.31 11.51 0.53
CA SER A 169 -7.60 10.24 0.49
C SER A 169 -8.33 9.22 1.37
N LYS A 170 -8.52 8.01 0.87
CA LYS A 170 -9.11 6.91 1.65
C LYS A 170 -8.10 6.44 2.69
N TYR A 171 -8.56 6.14 3.90
CA TYR A 171 -7.66 5.68 4.96
C TYR A 171 -8.37 4.83 6.03
N VAL A 172 -7.57 4.01 6.72
CA VAL A 172 -7.94 3.40 8.00
C VAL A 172 -7.08 4.01 9.08
N ARG A 173 -7.70 4.59 10.11
CA ARG A 173 -7.05 5.36 11.16
C ARG A 173 -7.14 4.65 12.50
N PHE A 174 -6.02 4.56 13.19
CA PHE A 174 -5.90 4.06 14.56
C PHE A 174 -5.46 5.22 15.47
N VAL A 175 -6.27 5.53 16.47
CA VAL A 175 -5.89 6.48 17.51
C VAL A 175 -5.08 5.71 18.55
N LEU A 176 -3.87 6.17 18.79
CA LEU A 176 -2.95 5.57 19.75
C LEU A 176 -3.10 6.20 21.13
N PRO A 177 -2.71 5.51 22.21
CA PRO A 177 -2.64 6.13 23.52
C PRO A 177 -1.75 7.38 23.49
N LYS A 178 -2.17 8.43 24.21
CA LYS A 178 -1.36 9.67 24.31
C LYS A 178 0.06 9.40 24.80
N SER A 179 0.21 8.44 25.73
CA SER A 179 1.51 8.02 26.26
C SER A 179 2.49 7.58 25.16
N PHE A 180 2.00 6.98 24.08
CA PHE A 180 2.85 6.60 22.94
C PHE A 180 3.53 7.83 22.33
N GLY A 181 2.78 8.91 22.12
CA GLY A 181 3.32 10.17 21.61
C GLY A 181 4.25 10.86 22.62
N ASP A 182 3.88 10.85 23.89
CA ASP A 182 4.69 11.44 24.96
C ASP A 182 6.04 10.71 25.09
N ASP A 183 6.05 9.37 25.03
CA ASP A 183 7.26 8.55 25.06
C ASP A 183 8.16 8.81 23.86
N MET A 184 7.57 9.00 22.67
CA MET A 184 8.30 9.34 21.45
C MET A 184 8.98 10.72 21.56
N ILE A 185 8.26 11.72 22.05
CA ILE A 185 8.79 13.08 22.30
C ILE A 185 9.91 13.04 23.33
N LYS A 186 9.68 12.36 24.45
CA LYS A 186 10.68 12.19 25.51
C LYS A 186 11.93 11.52 24.98
N LEU A 187 11.79 10.43 24.23
CA LEU A 187 12.90 9.70 23.66
C LEU A 187 13.71 10.57 22.68
N ASN A 188 13.04 11.39 21.88
CA ASN A 188 13.72 12.33 20.98
C ASN A 188 14.53 13.39 21.74
N LYS A 189 14.04 13.84 22.90
CA LYS A 189 14.74 14.80 23.77
C LYS A 189 15.98 14.19 24.44
N GLU A 190 15.85 12.96 24.92
CA GLU A 190 16.91 12.25 25.64
C GLU A 190 17.96 11.64 24.70
N HIS A 191 17.54 11.20 23.52
CA HIS A 191 18.32 10.46 22.53
C HIS A 191 18.09 10.97 21.09
N PRO A 192 18.45 12.23 20.77
CA PRO A 192 18.24 12.78 19.43
C PRO A 192 18.98 11.96 18.34
N GLU A 193 20.06 11.29 18.68
CA GLU A 193 20.80 10.42 17.78
C GLU A 193 19.98 9.23 17.24
N TYR A 194 18.93 8.81 17.95
CA TYR A 194 18.00 7.75 17.48
C TYR A 194 17.09 8.21 16.36
N PHE A 195 16.98 9.52 16.16
CA PHE A 195 16.17 10.16 15.12
C PHE A 195 17.01 10.80 14.01
N TYR A 196 18.30 10.45 13.97
CA TYR A 196 19.23 11.04 13.01
C TYR A 196 18.90 10.63 11.55
N ASN A 197 18.50 9.39 11.34
CA ASN A 197 18.08 8.86 10.04
C ASN A 197 17.15 7.64 10.23
N ALA A 198 16.64 7.13 9.11
CA ALA A 198 15.74 5.97 9.09
C ALA A 198 16.30 4.74 9.80
N ASP A 199 17.56 4.40 9.54
CA ASP A 199 18.20 3.20 10.12
C ASP A 199 18.32 3.31 11.65
N ALA A 200 18.70 4.49 12.17
CA ALA A 200 18.78 4.75 13.59
C ALA A 200 17.39 4.68 14.25
N PHE A 201 16.39 5.28 13.61
CA PHE A 201 15.01 5.25 14.06
C PHE A 201 14.44 3.84 14.12
N ILE A 202 14.56 3.07 13.05
CA ILE A 202 14.09 1.68 12.97
C ILE A 202 14.75 0.80 14.01
N LYS A 203 16.04 0.99 14.24
CA LYS A 203 16.82 0.16 15.19
C LYS A 203 16.49 0.47 16.65
N ASN A 204 16.31 1.75 17.01
CA ASN A 204 16.30 2.20 18.40
C ASN A 204 14.92 2.69 18.86
N VAL A 205 14.05 3.14 17.97
CA VAL A 205 12.77 3.77 18.31
C VAL A 205 11.59 2.88 17.94
N PHE A 206 11.44 2.57 16.64
CA PHE A 206 10.26 1.87 16.13
C PHE A 206 10.63 0.89 15.02
N LYS A 207 10.63 -0.41 15.32
CA LYS A 207 11.15 -1.44 14.42
C LYS A 207 10.27 -1.72 13.21
N GLY A 208 9.02 -1.27 13.25
CA GLY A 208 8.04 -1.42 12.19
C GLY A 208 6.70 -2.00 12.66
N LEU A 209 5.88 -2.37 11.70
CA LEU A 209 4.52 -2.82 11.90
C LEU A 209 4.25 -4.13 11.16
N TYR A 210 3.38 -4.95 11.72
CA TYR A 210 2.66 -6.00 11.03
C TYR A 210 1.18 -5.65 10.96
N VAL A 211 0.65 -5.51 9.75
CA VAL A 211 -0.78 -5.30 9.50
C VAL A 211 -1.39 -6.60 9.06
N LYS A 212 -2.39 -7.06 9.81
CA LYS A 212 -3.02 -8.38 9.66
C LYS A 212 -4.51 -8.24 9.43
N SER A 213 -5.06 -9.03 8.52
CA SER A 213 -6.51 -9.24 8.42
C SER A 213 -6.97 -10.17 9.55
N ASP A 214 -8.01 -9.75 10.29
CA ASP A 214 -8.60 -10.57 11.37
C ASP A 214 -9.94 -11.14 10.98
N TYR A 215 -10.75 -10.36 10.24
CA TYR A 215 -12.12 -10.71 9.90
C TYR A 215 -12.53 -10.06 8.58
N GLY A 216 -13.51 -10.67 7.91
CA GLY A 216 -14.07 -10.25 6.64
C GLY A 216 -13.51 -11.05 5.47
N ASP A 217 -14.34 -11.23 4.44
CA ASP A 217 -13.99 -11.95 3.22
C ASP A 217 -14.62 -11.21 2.05
N GLY A 218 -13.91 -11.10 0.94
CA GLY A 218 -14.37 -10.42 -0.27
C GLY A 218 -13.76 -9.04 -0.51
N THR A 219 -12.81 -8.57 0.32
CA THR A 219 -12.17 -7.27 0.13
C THR A 219 -10.68 -7.31 0.51
N ILE A 220 -9.84 -6.78 -0.37
CA ILE A 220 -8.40 -6.58 -0.15
C ILE A 220 -8.08 -5.12 -0.39
N LEU A 221 -7.54 -4.42 0.63
CA LEU A 221 -7.04 -3.05 0.48
C LEU A 221 -5.60 -3.03 -0.04
N TYR A 222 -5.29 -2.05 -0.89
CA TYR A 222 -3.96 -1.78 -1.43
C TYR A 222 -3.38 -0.57 -0.70
N ILE A 223 -2.70 -0.82 0.42
CA ILE A 223 -2.10 0.21 1.27
C ILE A 223 -0.85 0.73 0.59
N ASN A 224 -0.87 1.97 0.16
CA ASN A 224 0.25 2.64 -0.53
C ASN A 224 1.05 3.56 0.38
N HIS A 225 0.49 3.94 1.54
CA HIS A 225 1.18 4.83 2.47
C HIS A 225 0.78 4.56 3.91
N VAL A 226 1.74 4.61 4.84
CA VAL A 226 1.53 4.44 6.27
C VAL A 226 2.20 5.57 7.02
N ASN A 227 1.42 6.37 7.75
CA ASN A 227 1.91 7.47 8.56
C ASN A 227 1.72 7.20 10.04
N LEU A 228 2.75 7.50 10.81
CA LEU A 228 2.70 7.63 12.26
C LEU A 228 2.77 9.13 12.59
N ASN A 229 1.65 9.71 13.01
CA ASN A 229 1.54 11.12 13.28
C ASN A 229 1.60 11.37 14.78
N ILE A 230 2.47 12.27 15.22
CA ILE A 230 2.53 12.80 16.58
C ILE A 230 2.11 14.26 16.50
N ILE A 231 0.91 14.53 16.95
CA ILE A 231 0.30 15.86 16.92
C ILE A 231 0.49 16.52 18.28
N TYR A 232 0.99 17.74 18.31
CA TYR A 232 1.23 18.50 19.53
C TYR A 232 0.62 19.92 19.42
N ASN A 233 0.55 20.62 20.52
CA ASN A 233 0.16 22.02 20.53
C ASN A 233 1.41 22.89 20.72
N SER A 234 1.61 23.88 19.87
CA SER A 234 2.66 24.87 20.03
C SER A 234 2.14 26.17 20.63
N HIS A 235 3.00 26.88 21.36
CA HIS A 235 2.76 28.20 21.83
C HIS A 235 3.45 29.21 20.92
N TYR A 236 2.77 30.27 20.58
CA TYR A 236 3.36 31.39 19.84
C TYR A 236 2.78 32.70 20.36
N THR A 237 3.54 33.78 20.21
CA THR A 237 3.11 35.12 20.58
C THR A 237 2.72 35.86 19.31
N ASP A 238 1.52 36.47 19.29
CA ASP A 238 1.08 37.26 18.14
C ASP A 238 1.80 38.64 18.12
N SER A 239 1.54 39.43 17.08
CA SER A 239 2.11 40.76 16.91
C SER A 239 1.74 41.77 18.01
N LEU A 240 0.74 41.43 18.84
CA LEU A 240 0.25 42.24 19.96
C LEU A 240 0.83 41.76 21.31
N GLY A 241 1.66 40.71 21.30
CA GLY A 241 2.25 40.12 22.48
C GLY A 241 1.35 39.14 23.24
N ASN A 242 0.21 38.72 22.65
CA ASN A 242 -0.67 37.73 23.27
C ASN A 242 -0.11 36.32 23.06
N PHE A 243 -0.15 35.52 24.10
CA PHE A 243 0.26 34.12 24.06
C PHE A 243 -0.87 33.24 23.49
N LEU A 244 -0.63 32.65 22.37
CA LEU A 244 -1.60 31.81 21.63
C LEU A 244 -1.13 30.38 21.54
N LYS A 245 -2.10 29.47 21.31
CA LYS A 245 -1.85 28.02 21.17
C LYS A 245 -2.32 27.56 19.79
N LYS A 246 -1.44 26.87 19.07
CA LYS A 246 -1.73 26.27 17.77
C LYS A 246 -1.50 24.76 17.85
N LYS A 247 -2.32 23.97 17.12
CA LYS A 247 -2.14 22.55 16.96
C LYS A 247 -1.24 22.31 15.75
N ASP A 248 -0.13 21.61 15.96
CA ASP A 248 0.86 21.24 14.96
C ASP A 248 1.09 19.71 15.00
N GLY A 249 1.64 19.15 13.92
CA GLY A 249 1.92 17.72 13.82
C GLY A 249 2.51 17.36 12.48
#